data_2148510f196ee50512f48b14200fa1a0
#
_entry.id   2148510f196ee50512f48b14200fa1a0
#
_cell.length_a   1.000
_cell.length_b   1.000
_cell.length_c   1.000
_cell.angle_alpha   90.00
_cell.angle_beta   90.00
_cell.angle_gamma   90.00
#
_symmetry.space_group_name_H-M   'P 1'
#
loop_
_entity.id
_entity.type
_entity.pdbx_description
1 polymer ?
#
loop_
_entity_poly.entity_id
_entity_poly.type
_entity_poly.pdbx_seq_one_letter_code
_entity_poly.pdbx_strand_id
1 'polypeptide(L)'
;STINCTVSGTIEDSMDDILFKNVEAGLTLKAGCGIGYEFSTLRPKGAYVSGAGAYTSGPLSFMDIYDKTCFTVSSAGGRRGAQMATFEVGHPDVMDFIKAKREDGRLRQFNLSLLITKEFMEAVVEDQDWPLSFPITEREAEAEKISLSDKQKILWRDFPVKGKYLTNDEGLVACKITSVIKARRLWDLIMSSTYDFAEPGFILIDKVNEMNNNWFCEDVRATNPCGEQPLPPYGSRLLGSINLCKFVKEPFSDNAAFDWDNFSEAVTVFTRMLDNVVEINGLPLKEQQREIERKRRHGMGYLGLGSAITMLGMAYGDKDSIEFTEQVTKNMAVVGWKAALSLAEEKG
;
A
#
# COMPACT_ATOMS: atom_id res chain seq x y z
N SER A 1 -5.74 -19.31 5.34
CA SER A 1 -6.48 -18.07 5.67
C SER A 1 -7.53 -17.78 4.62
N THR A 2 -8.64 -17.19 5.05
CA THR A 2 -9.66 -16.60 4.16
C THR A 2 -9.30 -15.19 3.70
N ILE A 3 -8.25 -14.61 4.29
CA ILE A 3 -7.73 -13.28 3.97
C ILE A 3 -6.71 -13.39 2.84
N ASN A 4 -6.75 -12.45 1.91
CA ASN A 4 -5.90 -12.46 0.72
C ASN A 4 -4.76 -11.45 0.79
N CYS A 5 -5.00 -10.29 1.41
CA CYS A 5 -4.15 -9.12 1.32
C CYS A 5 -3.85 -8.57 2.71
N THR A 6 -2.57 -8.29 2.94
CA THR A 6 -2.06 -7.79 4.21
C THR A 6 -1.00 -6.73 3.99
N VAL A 7 -0.69 -5.97 5.02
CA VAL A 7 0.45 -5.07 5.11
C VAL A 7 1.25 -5.43 6.36
N SER A 8 2.57 -5.39 6.27
CA SER A 8 3.49 -5.63 7.37
C SER A 8 3.36 -4.55 8.46
N GLY A 9 3.75 -4.88 9.67
CA GLY A 9 4.13 -3.88 10.65
C GLY A 9 5.27 -3.00 10.10
N THR A 10 5.40 -1.78 10.64
CA THR A 10 6.52 -0.89 10.30
C THR A 10 7.84 -1.59 10.59
N ILE A 11 8.76 -1.55 9.63
CA ILE A 11 10.09 -2.14 9.78
C ILE A 11 11.00 -1.10 10.43
N GLU A 12 11.50 -1.40 11.62
CA GLU A 12 12.49 -0.54 12.26
C GLU A 12 13.89 -0.79 11.68
N ASP A 13 14.70 0.27 11.69
CA ASP A 13 16.06 0.25 11.14
C ASP A 13 17.04 -0.45 12.12
N SER A 14 16.83 -1.76 12.28
CA SER A 14 17.70 -2.66 13.04
C SER A 14 17.71 -4.05 12.42
N MET A 15 18.82 -4.77 12.52
CA MET A 15 18.93 -6.13 12.00
C MET A 15 17.90 -7.06 12.62
N ASP A 16 17.67 -6.93 13.93
CA ASP A 16 16.71 -7.76 14.66
C ASP A 16 15.29 -7.58 14.11
N ASP A 17 14.85 -6.34 13.93
CA ASP A 17 13.49 -6.09 13.41
C ASP A 17 13.35 -6.42 11.94
N ILE A 18 14.35 -6.13 11.11
CA ILE A 18 14.36 -6.52 9.68
C ILE A 18 14.17 -8.03 9.53
N LEU A 19 14.92 -8.83 10.29
CA LEU A 19 14.82 -10.29 10.24
C LEU A 19 13.53 -10.79 10.88
N PHE A 20 13.08 -10.17 11.98
CA PHE A 20 11.80 -10.52 12.61
C PHE A 20 10.61 -10.27 11.68
N LYS A 21 10.56 -9.12 10.99
CA LYS A 21 9.53 -8.83 9.98
C LYS A 21 9.58 -9.81 8.80
N ASN A 22 10.76 -10.29 8.42
CA ASN A 22 10.88 -11.34 7.41
C ASN A 22 10.31 -12.69 7.88
N VAL A 23 10.43 -13.02 9.18
CA VAL A 23 9.76 -14.21 9.77
C VAL A 23 8.24 -14.03 9.71
N GLU A 24 7.70 -12.89 10.15
CA GLU A 24 6.28 -12.56 10.05
C GLU A 24 5.76 -12.66 8.61
N ALA A 25 6.55 -12.15 7.66
CA ALA A 25 6.26 -12.26 6.23
C ALA A 25 6.18 -13.71 5.76
N GLY A 26 7.15 -14.54 6.14
CA GLY A 26 7.15 -15.96 5.79
C GLY A 26 5.92 -16.71 6.32
N LEU A 27 5.50 -16.44 7.54
CA LEU A 27 4.27 -17.00 8.12
C LEU A 27 3.01 -16.54 7.38
N THR A 28 2.95 -15.27 7.02
CA THR A 28 1.82 -14.67 6.29
C THR A 28 1.72 -15.25 4.88
N LEU A 29 2.83 -15.36 4.16
CA LEU A 29 2.91 -15.97 2.83
C LEU A 29 2.54 -17.47 2.87
N LYS A 30 3.00 -18.20 3.89
CA LYS A 30 2.62 -19.60 4.13
C LYS A 30 1.11 -19.76 4.32
N ALA A 31 0.44 -18.80 4.96
CA ALA A 31 -1.01 -18.79 5.11
C ALA A 31 -1.77 -18.45 3.82
N GLY A 32 -1.07 -18.17 2.72
CA GLY A 32 -1.63 -17.83 1.41
C GLY A 32 -2.01 -16.36 1.24
N CYS A 33 -1.53 -15.48 2.12
CA CYS A 33 -1.77 -14.04 2.04
C CYS A 33 -0.63 -13.35 1.30
N GLY A 34 -0.96 -12.40 0.42
CA GLY A 34 0.00 -11.43 -0.10
C GLY A 34 0.30 -10.36 0.95
N ILE A 35 1.49 -9.76 0.89
CA ILE A 35 1.94 -8.78 1.90
C ILE A 35 2.67 -7.59 1.26
N GLY A 36 2.38 -6.39 1.76
CA GLY A 36 3.09 -5.17 1.39
C GLY A 36 3.92 -4.61 2.54
N TYR A 37 4.99 -3.90 2.20
CA TYR A 37 5.93 -3.32 3.17
C TYR A 37 6.33 -1.92 2.75
N GLU A 38 6.72 -1.09 3.73
CA GLU A 38 7.51 0.11 3.49
C GLU A 38 8.97 -0.17 3.83
N PHE A 39 9.88 0.04 2.87
CA PHE A 39 11.33 -0.14 3.08
C PHE A 39 12.10 1.17 3.22
N SER A 40 11.48 2.31 3.02
CA SER A 40 12.11 3.63 3.21
C SER A 40 12.35 4.03 4.67
N THR A 41 11.93 3.18 5.61
CA THR A 41 12.27 3.31 7.04
C THR A 41 13.69 2.84 7.37
N LEU A 42 14.36 2.16 6.44
CA LEU A 42 15.72 1.65 6.58
C LEU A 42 16.75 2.68 6.13
N ARG A 43 17.87 2.78 6.88
CA ARG A 43 18.97 3.70 6.55
C ARG A 43 19.53 3.45 5.15
N PRO A 44 19.98 4.50 4.45
CA PRO A 44 20.47 4.38 3.09
C PRO A 44 21.77 3.59 3.00
N LYS A 45 22.05 3.04 1.82
CA LYS A 45 23.30 2.39 1.49
C LYS A 45 24.51 3.29 1.83
N GLY A 46 25.51 2.68 2.44
CA GLY A 46 26.72 3.40 2.86
C GLY A 46 26.59 4.15 4.18
N ALA A 47 25.44 4.11 4.87
CA ALA A 47 25.33 4.64 6.22
C ALA A 47 26.08 3.75 7.22
N TYR A 48 26.72 4.39 8.22
CA TYR A 48 27.52 3.69 9.22
C TYR A 48 26.66 2.93 10.23
N VAL A 49 27.05 1.70 10.52
CA VAL A 49 26.41 0.83 11.50
C VAL A 49 27.32 0.69 12.72
N SER A 50 27.05 1.45 13.78
CA SER A 50 27.90 1.54 14.96
C SER A 50 28.14 0.19 15.68
N GLY A 51 27.12 -0.69 15.70
CA GLY A 51 27.24 -2.02 16.32
C GLY A 51 28.10 -3.01 15.54
N ALA A 52 28.24 -2.84 14.23
CA ALA A 52 29.03 -3.71 13.36
C ALA A 52 30.38 -3.10 12.98
N GLY A 53 30.62 -1.82 13.24
CA GLY A 53 31.82 -1.10 12.79
C GLY A 53 31.98 -1.06 11.26
N ALA A 54 30.86 -1.12 10.51
CA ALA A 54 30.81 -1.27 9.07
C ALA A 54 29.71 -0.37 8.46
N TYR A 55 29.59 -0.40 7.14
CA TYR A 55 28.58 0.35 6.39
C TYR A 55 27.50 -0.59 5.87
N THR A 56 26.24 -0.14 5.91
CA THR A 56 25.10 -0.95 5.44
C THR A 56 25.07 -1.05 3.91
N SER A 57 24.56 -2.18 3.43
CA SER A 57 24.26 -2.41 2.01
C SER A 57 22.99 -1.71 1.53
N GLY A 58 22.17 -1.20 2.45
CA GLY A 58 20.95 -0.45 2.17
C GLY A 58 19.67 -1.27 2.04
N PRO A 59 18.51 -0.60 1.87
CA PRO A 59 17.19 -1.23 1.86
C PRO A 59 17.02 -2.31 0.80
N LEU A 60 17.54 -2.10 -0.41
CA LEU A 60 17.36 -3.02 -1.53
C LEU A 60 17.98 -4.39 -1.27
N SER A 61 19.12 -4.43 -0.58
CA SER A 61 19.76 -5.70 -0.20
C SER A 61 18.90 -6.50 0.80
N PHE A 62 18.20 -5.83 1.69
CA PHE A 62 17.24 -6.49 2.59
C PHE A 62 15.99 -6.94 1.84
N MET A 63 15.53 -6.19 0.84
CA MET A 63 14.47 -6.62 -0.06
C MET A 63 14.82 -7.92 -0.79
N ASP A 64 16.08 -8.14 -1.17
CA ASP A 64 16.53 -9.39 -1.78
C ASP A 64 16.31 -10.61 -0.86
N ILE A 65 16.46 -10.45 0.46
CA ILE A 65 16.14 -11.50 1.45
C ILE A 65 14.64 -11.82 1.45
N TYR A 66 13.80 -10.80 1.49
CA TYR A 66 12.34 -10.94 1.46
C TYR A 66 11.86 -11.56 0.14
N ASP A 67 12.46 -11.17 -0.99
CA ASP A 67 12.18 -11.73 -2.31
C ASP A 67 12.45 -13.24 -2.33
N LYS A 68 13.61 -13.66 -1.82
CA LYS A 68 13.99 -15.07 -1.74
C LYS A 68 13.12 -15.85 -0.78
N THR A 69 12.75 -15.29 0.36
CA THR A 69 11.82 -15.88 1.31
C THR A 69 10.48 -16.13 0.64
N CYS A 70 9.91 -15.14 -0.03
CA CYS A 70 8.65 -15.25 -0.76
C CYS A 70 8.71 -16.35 -1.83
N PHE A 71 9.75 -16.35 -2.66
CA PHE A 71 9.96 -17.37 -3.69
C PHE A 71 9.99 -18.77 -3.09
N THR A 72 10.74 -18.95 -2.01
CA THR A 72 10.97 -20.26 -1.38
C THR A 72 9.69 -20.80 -0.72
N VAL A 73 8.98 -19.96 0.04
CA VAL A 73 7.72 -20.33 0.70
C VAL A 73 6.62 -20.61 -0.32
N SER A 74 6.53 -19.81 -1.37
CA SER A 74 5.52 -19.96 -2.43
C SER A 74 5.70 -21.23 -3.24
N SER A 75 6.93 -21.69 -3.44
CA SER A 75 7.22 -22.91 -4.20
C SER A 75 6.76 -24.17 -3.48
N ALA A 76 6.57 -24.11 -2.18
CA ALA A 76 6.09 -25.22 -1.35
C ALA A 76 4.56 -25.34 -1.27
N GLY A 77 3.82 -24.33 -1.73
CA GLY A 77 2.36 -24.24 -1.65
C GLY A 77 1.66 -24.16 -3.00
N GLY A 78 0.36 -24.42 -3.00
CA GLY A 78 -0.49 -24.34 -4.21
C GLY A 78 -0.76 -22.91 -4.69
N ARG A 79 -0.42 -21.87 -3.91
CA ARG A 79 -0.60 -20.47 -4.25
C ARG A 79 0.74 -19.75 -4.26
N ARG A 80 1.03 -19.02 -5.33
CA ARG A 80 2.23 -18.17 -5.41
C ARG A 80 2.08 -17.00 -4.47
N GLY A 81 3.13 -16.68 -3.71
CA GLY A 81 3.23 -15.47 -2.92
C GLY A 81 3.35 -14.23 -3.82
N ALA A 82 2.92 -13.09 -3.29
CA ALA A 82 3.08 -11.80 -3.92
C ALA A 82 3.41 -10.76 -2.85
N GLN A 83 4.28 -9.81 -3.21
CA GLN A 83 4.73 -8.75 -2.31
C GLN A 83 4.64 -7.38 -2.98
N MET A 84 4.47 -6.34 -2.17
CA MET A 84 4.60 -4.94 -2.55
C MET A 84 5.70 -4.31 -1.72
N ALA A 85 6.58 -3.55 -2.35
CA ALA A 85 7.46 -2.63 -1.66
C ALA A 85 7.04 -1.20 -1.96
N THR A 86 6.72 -0.45 -0.93
CA THR A 86 6.58 1.01 -1.02
C THR A 86 7.87 1.69 -0.57
N PHE A 87 8.16 2.84 -1.18
CA PHE A 87 9.40 3.56 -0.95
C PHE A 87 9.18 5.06 -1.09
N GLU A 88 9.64 5.84 -0.14
CA GLU A 88 9.43 7.28 -0.13
C GLU A 88 10.30 7.99 -1.17
N VAL A 89 9.69 8.91 -1.92
CA VAL A 89 10.36 9.67 -2.99
C VAL A 89 11.49 10.57 -2.50
N GLY A 90 11.54 10.88 -1.21
CA GLY A 90 12.59 11.66 -0.56
C GLY A 90 13.73 10.84 0.05
N HIS A 91 13.71 9.51 -0.07
CA HIS A 91 14.77 8.65 0.48
C HIS A 91 16.07 8.74 -0.35
N PRO A 92 17.27 8.70 0.27
CA PRO A 92 18.54 8.78 -0.46
C PRO A 92 18.74 7.70 -1.54
N ASP A 93 18.20 6.49 -1.34
CA ASP A 93 18.34 5.37 -2.28
C ASP A 93 17.19 5.29 -3.31
N VAL A 94 16.38 6.33 -3.46
CA VAL A 94 15.22 6.33 -4.36
C VAL A 94 15.59 6.03 -5.81
N MET A 95 16.76 6.52 -6.26
CA MET A 95 17.24 6.26 -7.62
C MET A 95 17.53 4.77 -7.87
N ASP A 96 18.11 4.09 -6.88
CA ASP A 96 18.39 2.66 -6.95
C ASP A 96 17.09 1.85 -6.91
N PHE A 97 16.11 2.29 -6.10
CA PHE A 97 14.78 1.68 -6.05
C PHE A 97 14.06 1.78 -7.41
N ILE A 98 14.05 2.95 -8.04
CA ILE A 98 13.43 3.14 -9.37
C ILE A 98 14.03 2.21 -10.42
N LYS A 99 15.35 1.96 -10.34
CA LYS A 99 16.09 1.16 -11.29
C LYS A 99 16.16 -0.33 -10.94
N ALA A 100 15.66 -0.74 -9.77
CA ALA A 100 15.89 -2.09 -9.23
C ALA A 100 15.47 -3.22 -10.17
N LYS A 101 14.37 -3.05 -10.91
CA LYS A 101 13.85 -4.05 -11.86
C LYS A 101 14.48 -3.99 -13.26
N ARG A 102 15.38 -3.06 -13.51
CA ARG A 102 16.17 -3.03 -14.75
C ARG A 102 17.24 -4.13 -14.78
N GLU A 103 17.65 -4.64 -13.62
CA GLU A 103 18.48 -5.84 -13.50
C GLU A 103 17.62 -7.08 -13.74
N ASP A 104 17.95 -7.85 -14.78
CA ASP A 104 17.17 -9.04 -15.13
C ASP A 104 17.13 -10.04 -13.95
N GLY A 105 15.95 -10.42 -13.57
CA GLY A 105 15.69 -11.42 -12.54
C GLY A 105 15.69 -10.94 -11.10
N ARG A 106 15.97 -9.64 -10.82
CA ARG A 106 15.95 -9.10 -9.46
C ARG A 106 14.54 -8.75 -9.00
N LEU A 107 14.24 -8.99 -7.72
CA LEU A 107 12.99 -8.64 -7.03
C LEU A 107 11.72 -9.12 -7.76
N ARG A 108 11.74 -10.33 -8.31
CA ARG A 108 10.64 -10.88 -9.11
C ARG A 108 9.36 -11.11 -8.32
N GLN A 109 9.46 -11.28 -7.00
CA GLN A 109 8.31 -11.49 -6.12
C GLN A 109 7.70 -10.18 -5.61
N PHE A 110 8.32 -9.04 -5.96
CA PHE A 110 7.84 -7.71 -5.58
C PHE A 110 7.19 -6.98 -6.74
N ASN A 111 6.11 -6.28 -6.44
CA ASN A 111 5.69 -5.07 -7.14
C ASN A 111 6.29 -3.87 -6.42
N LEU A 112 6.72 -2.84 -7.14
CA LEU A 112 7.37 -1.65 -6.60
C LEU A 112 6.49 -0.42 -6.79
N SER A 113 6.32 0.38 -5.73
CA SER A 113 5.60 1.66 -5.80
C SER A 113 6.27 2.74 -4.97
N LEU A 114 6.27 3.96 -5.49
CA LEU A 114 6.77 5.14 -4.79
C LEU A 114 5.65 5.82 -4.00
N LEU A 115 5.95 6.25 -2.79
CA LEU A 115 5.11 7.15 -2.02
C LEU A 115 5.40 8.58 -2.47
N ILE A 116 4.46 9.14 -3.22
CA ILE A 116 4.53 10.49 -3.78
C ILE A 116 3.75 11.43 -2.86
N THR A 117 4.41 12.51 -2.43
CA THR A 117 3.81 13.54 -1.58
C THR A 117 3.33 14.73 -2.42
N LYS A 118 2.40 15.49 -1.86
CA LYS A 118 1.93 16.74 -2.45
C LYS A 118 3.10 17.72 -2.64
N GLU A 119 3.97 17.83 -1.63
CA GLU A 119 5.16 18.67 -1.65
C GLU A 119 6.10 18.30 -2.81
N PHE A 120 6.32 16.99 -3.06
CA PHE A 120 7.10 16.57 -4.22
C PHE A 120 6.45 16.98 -5.55
N MET A 121 5.13 16.82 -5.67
CA MET A 121 4.43 17.21 -6.91
C MET A 121 4.47 18.72 -7.14
N GLU A 122 4.36 19.51 -6.10
CA GLU A 122 4.54 20.97 -6.18
C GLU A 122 5.97 21.32 -6.64
N ALA A 123 6.98 20.66 -6.08
CA ALA A 123 8.38 20.82 -6.50
C ALA A 123 8.60 20.42 -7.97
N VAL A 124 7.91 19.38 -8.46
CA VAL A 124 7.93 18.98 -9.89
C VAL A 124 7.35 20.06 -10.79
N VAL A 125 6.18 20.59 -10.42
CA VAL A 125 5.48 21.64 -11.21
C VAL A 125 6.32 22.91 -11.30
N GLU A 126 6.93 23.32 -10.19
CA GLU A 126 7.73 24.54 -10.06
C GLU A 126 9.21 24.39 -10.41
N ASP A 127 9.61 23.17 -10.83
CA ASP A 127 11.01 22.80 -11.16
C ASP A 127 12.01 23.11 -10.03
N GLN A 128 11.60 22.86 -8.79
CA GLN A 128 12.40 23.10 -7.60
C GLN A 128 13.44 22.00 -7.37
N ASP A 129 14.38 22.29 -6.50
CA ASP A 129 15.30 21.31 -5.94
C ASP A 129 14.57 20.40 -4.94
N TRP A 130 14.86 19.11 -5.01
CA TRP A 130 14.30 18.11 -4.13
C TRP A 130 15.40 17.46 -3.28
N PRO A 131 15.39 17.66 -1.95
CA PRO A 131 16.38 17.07 -1.06
C PRO A 131 16.07 15.58 -0.82
N LEU A 132 17.09 14.76 -0.90
CA LEU A 132 17.07 13.36 -0.46
C LEU A 132 17.67 13.29 0.93
N SER A 133 16.89 12.79 1.89
CA SER A 133 17.23 12.85 3.31
C SER A 133 16.79 11.61 4.08
N PHE A 134 17.45 11.37 5.21
CA PHE A 134 17.10 10.29 6.13
C PHE A 134 17.24 10.76 7.59
N PRO A 135 16.40 10.25 8.52
CA PRO A 135 16.45 10.59 9.93
C PRO A 135 17.84 10.43 10.57
N ILE A 136 18.17 11.33 11.46
CA ILE A 136 19.45 11.36 12.18
C ILE A 136 19.24 11.17 13.68
N THR A 137 20.10 10.36 14.29
CA THR A 137 20.17 10.19 15.75
C THR A 137 20.98 11.32 16.39
N GLU A 138 20.81 11.53 17.70
CA GLU A 138 21.61 12.48 18.47
C GLU A 138 23.12 12.20 18.34
N ARG A 139 23.50 10.94 18.47
CA ARG A 139 24.90 10.49 18.32
C ARG A 139 25.51 10.84 16.97
N GLU A 140 24.74 10.67 15.90
CA GLU A 140 25.19 11.00 14.52
C GLU A 140 25.32 12.51 14.35
N ALA A 141 24.37 13.30 14.87
CA ALA A 141 24.41 14.75 14.83
C ALA A 141 25.64 15.31 15.55
N GLU A 142 25.95 14.75 16.74
CA GLU A 142 27.14 15.11 17.52
C GLU A 142 28.44 14.72 16.82
N ALA A 143 28.54 13.47 16.33
CA ALA A 143 29.73 12.95 15.67
C ALA A 143 30.08 13.74 14.39
N GLU A 144 29.10 14.15 13.62
CA GLU A 144 29.25 14.93 12.40
C GLU A 144 29.23 16.45 12.64
N LYS A 145 29.02 16.89 13.89
CA LYS A 145 28.92 18.31 14.29
C LYS A 145 27.86 19.07 13.46
N ILE A 146 26.70 18.44 13.27
CA ILE A 146 25.60 19.04 12.50
C ILE A 146 24.74 19.90 13.44
N SER A 147 24.56 21.17 13.09
CA SER A 147 23.58 22.04 13.74
C SER A 147 22.17 21.74 13.23
N LEU A 148 21.22 21.47 14.13
CA LEU A 148 19.82 21.24 13.79
C LEU A 148 19.12 22.49 13.18
N SER A 149 19.72 23.65 13.32
CA SER A 149 19.24 24.90 12.68
C SER A 149 19.76 25.13 11.27
N ASP A 150 20.69 24.30 10.81
CA ASP A 150 21.27 24.39 9.46
C ASP A 150 20.31 23.83 8.41
N LYS A 151 19.51 24.69 7.81
CA LYS A 151 18.54 24.33 6.76
C LYS A 151 19.15 23.76 5.48
N GLN A 152 20.46 23.88 5.27
CA GLN A 152 21.14 23.26 4.14
C GLN A 152 21.49 21.79 4.41
N LYS A 153 21.53 21.39 5.67
CA LYS A 153 21.88 20.03 6.10
C LYS A 153 20.73 19.27 6.72
N ILE A 154 19.76 19.94 7.31
CA ILE A 154 18.65 19.34 8.04
C ILE A 154 17.31 19.79 7.46
N LEU A 155 16.47 18.78 7.24
CA LEU A 155 15.05 18.93 6.89
C LEU A 155 14.21 18.26 7.99
N TRP A 156 13.16 18.96 8.46
CA TRP A 156 12.22 18.42 9.42
C TRP A 156 11.03 17.78 8.69
N ARG A 157 10.77 16.51 8.96
CA ARG A 157 9.71 15.74 8.27
C ARG A 157 8.94 14.86 9.24
N ASP A 158 7.70 14.53 8.88
CA ASP A 158 7.02 13.41 9.51
C ASP A 158 7.69 12.08 9.09
N PHE A 159 7.85 11.18 10.06
CA PHE A 159 8.48 9.89 9.84
C PHE A 159 7.82 8.85 10.75
N PRO A 160 7.53 7.62 10.27
CA PRO A 160 6.74 6.63 11.01
C PRO A 160 7.44 6.08 12.26
N VAL A 161 8.78 6.14 12.32
CA VAL A 161 9.58 5.71 13.47
C VAL A 161 10.19 6.95 14.13
N LYS A 162 9.83 7.23 15.39
CA LYS A 162 10.26 8.46 16.08
C LYS A 162 11.23 8.20 17.24
N GLY A 163 11.09 7.11 17.96
CA GLY A 163 11.69 6.89 19.29
C GLY A 163 13.21 6.91 19.39
N LYS A 164 13.95 6.77 18.28
CA LYS A 164 15.43 6.83 18.29
C LYS A 164 16.03 8.03 17.55
N TYR A 165 15.18 8.84 16.92
CA TYR A 165 15.62 9.99 16.13
C TYR A 165 15.34 11.31 16.85
N LEU A 166 16.11 12.35 16.50
CA LEU A 166 15.87 13.69 17.01
C LEU A 166 14.53 14.22 16.51
N THR A 167 13.68 14.60 17.46
CA THR A 167 12.31 15.07 17.18
C THR A 167 12.10 16.44 17.80
N ASN A 168 11.44 17.36 17.08
CA ASN A 168 11.09 18.68 17.59
C ASN A 168 9.74 18.65 18.37
N ASP A 169 9.34 19.80 18.89
CA ASP A 169 8.10 19.97 19.66
C ASP A 169 6.83 19.72 18.83
N GLU A 170 6.91 19.83 17.50
CA GLU A 170 5.83 19.53 16.57
C GLU A 170 5.74 18.04 16.22
N GLY A 171 6.65 17.20 16.74
CA GLY A 171 6.71 15.78 16.46
C GLY A 171 7.36 15.43 15.11
N LEU A 172 7.99 16.38 14.45
CA LEU A 172 8.74 16.14 13.21
C LEU A 172 10.15 15.64 13.54
N VAL A 173 10.66 14.77 12.68
CA VAL A 173 11.99 14.15 12.82
C VAL A 173 13.01 14.93 12.01
N ALA A 174 14.18 15.17 12.61
CA ALA A 174 15.32 15.77 11.92
C ALA A 174 15.92 14.78 10.94
N CYS A 175 15.90 15.13 9.65
CA CYS A 175 16.47 14.32 8.57
C CYS A 175 17.68 15.02 7.97
N LYS A 176 18.80 14.30 7.92
CA LYS A 176 20.03 14.79 7.27
C LYS A 176 19.87 14.72 5.75
N ILE A 177 20.08 15.82 5.07
CA ILE A 177 20.12 15.92 3.61
C ILE A 177 21.45 15.33 3.13
N THR A 178 21.39 14.30 2.29
CA THR A 178 22.57 13.63 1.73
C THR A 178 22.89 14.10 0.32
N SER A 179 21.87 14.46 -0.44
CA SER A 179 22.00 15.00 -1.80
C SER A 179 20.73 15.76 -2.19
N VAL A 180 20.86 16.51 -3.28
CA VAL A 180 19.74 17.27 -3.85
C VAL A 180 19.65 16.96 -5.34
N ILE A 181 18.45 16.77 -5.84
CA ILE A 181 18.15 16.53 -7.26
C ILE A 181 17.04 17.47 -7.71
N LYS A 182 17.00 17.86 -8.98
CA LYS A 182 15.83 18.53 -9.55
C LYS A 182 14.60 17.62 -9.49
N ALA A 183 13.51 18.06 -8.87
CA ALA A 183 12.28 17.28 -8.73
C ALA A 183 11.76 16.80 -10.10
N ARG A 184 11.77 17.65 -11.12
CA ARG A 184 11.37 17.31 -12.48
C ARG A 184 12.23 16.19 -13.08
N ARG A 185 13.56 16.25 -12.86
CA ARG A 185 14.46 15.21 -13.33
C ARG A 185 14.16 13.84 -12.67
N LEU A 186 13.87 13.86 -11.38
CA LEU A 186 13.46 12.63 -10.67
C LEU A 186 12.13 12.10 -11.20
N TRP A 187 11.16 12.99 -11.43
CA TRP A 187 9.88 12.64 -12.05
C TRP A 187 10.03 12.02 -13.44
N ASP A 188 10.84 12.63 -14.31
CA ASP A 188 11.12 12.11 -15.65
C ASP A 188 11.75 10.72 -15.61
N LEU A 189 12.63 10.45 -14.64
CA LEU A 189 13.21 9.12 -14.43
C LEU A 189 12.14 8.11 -14.01
N ILE A 190 11.22 8.49 -13.10
CA ILE A 190 10.09 7.65 -12.67
C ILE A 190 9.22 7.31 -13.88
N MET A 191 8.82 8.31 -14.66
CA MET A 191 7.96 8.13 -15.84
C MET A 191 8.61 7.27 -16.91
N SER A 192 9.88 7.50 -17.22
CA SER A 192 10.65 6.68 -18.16
C SER A 192 10.75 5.22 -17.71
N SER A 193 11.03 5.00 -16.42
CA SER A 193 11.10 3.64 -15.88
C SER A 193 9.75 2.93 -15.93
N THR A 194 8.68 3.62 -15.55
CA THR A 194 7.31 3.07 -15.59
C THR A 194 6.88 2.77 -17.02
N TYR A 195 7.24 3.62 -17.98
CA TYR A 195 6.95 3.38 -19.39
C TYR A 195 7.66 2.14 -19.94
N ASP A 196 8.96 1.99 -19.63
CA ASP A 196 9.79 0.91 -20.18
C ASP A 196 9.54 -0.44 -19.47
N PHE A 197 9.28 -0.45 -18.17
CA PHE A 197 9.26 -1.64 -17.32
C PHE A 197 7.92 -1.88 -16.59
N ALA A 198 6.92 -1.03 -16.77
CA ALA A 198 5.66 -1.00 -16.04
C ALA A 198 5.82 -0.81 -14.50
N GLU A 199 7.02 -0.47 -14.04
CA GLU A 199 7.37 -0.23 -12.63
C GLU A 199 8.48 0.84 -12.51
N PRO A 200 8.55 1.57 -11.40
CA PRO A 200 7.63 1.53 -10.25
C PRO A 200 6.27 2.14 -10.57
N GLY A 201 5.24 1.69 -9.85
CA GLY A 201 4.00 2.43 -9.70
C GLY A 201 4.19 3.63 -8.75
N PHE A 202 3.14 4.42 -8.55
CA PHE A 202 3.16 5.49 -7.56
C PHE A 202 1.84 5.58 -6.80
N ILE A 203 1.94 6.02 -5.56
CA ILE A 203 0.83 6.19 -4.63
C ILE A 203 0.86 7.62 -4.13
N LEU A 204 -0.21 8.37 -4.34
CA LEU A 204 -0.37 9.74 -3.83
C LEU A 204 -0.71 9.65 -2.34
N ILE A 205 0.31 9.42 -1.52
CA ILE A 205 0.13 8.98 -0.12
C ILE A 205 -0.57 10.01 0.75
N ASP A 206 -0.34 11.30 0.51
CA ASP A 206 -1.03 12.36 1.24
C ASP A 206 -2.53 12.34 0.95
N LYS A 207 -2.92 12.10 -0.31
CA LYS A 207 -4.33 11.98 -0.70
C LYS A 207 -4.98 10.74 -0.11
N VAL A 208 -4.24 9.63 -0.03
CA VAL A 208 -4.71 8.41 0.62
C VAL A 208 -5.04 8.69 2.09
N ASN A 209 -4.13 9.31 2.83
CA ASN A 209 -4.35 9.63 4.25
C ASN A 209 -5.41 10.72 4.46
N GLU A 210 -5.46 11.75 3.60
CA GLU A 210 -6.48 12.79 3.61
C GLU A 210 -7.91 12.21 3.46
N MET A 211 -8.06 11.21 2.58
CA MET A 211 -9.36 10.56 2.28
C MET A 211 -9.66 9.35 3.15
N ASN A 212 -8.75 8.97 4.05
CA ASN A 212 -8.93 7.82 4.92
C ASN A 212 -9.99 8.11 6.01
N ASN A 213 -11.07 7.35 6.02
CA ASN A 213 -12.13 7.50 7.03
C ASN A 213 -11.66 7.18 8.46
N ASN A 214 -10.55 6.44 8.61
CA ASN A 214 -9.95 6.10 9.90
C ASN A 214 -8.72 6.97 10.24
N TRP A 215 -8.61 8.16 9.65
CA TRP A 215 -7.51 9.10 9.85
C TRP A 215 -7.17 9.38 11.33
N PHE A 216 -8.16 9.29 12.20
CA PHE A 216 -8.02 9.56 13.64
C PHE A 216 -7.29 8.47 14.43
N CYS A 217 -7.06 7.29 13.85
CA CYS A 217 -6.45 6.16 14.56
C CYS A 217 -5.39 5.38 13.76
N GLU A 218 -5.10 5.79 12.53
CA GLU A 218 -4.12 5.11 11.68
C GLU A 218 -3.46 6.05 10.68
N ASP A 219 -2.27 5.66 10.25
CA ASP A 219 -1.54 6.26 9.14
C ASP A 219 -1.18 5.17 8.13
N VAL A 220 -1.41 5.45 6.85
CA VAL A 220 -1.18 4.51 5.75
C VAL A 220 0.11 4.87 5.04
N ARG A 221 1.01 3.88 4.90
CA ARG A 221 2.30 4.03 4.21
C ARG A 221 2.62 2.88 3.25
N ALA A 222 1.75 1.89 3.18
CA ALA A 222 1.92 0.76 2.28
C ALA A 222 0.57 0.29 1.71
N THR A 223 0.64 -0.57 0.72
CA THR A 223 -0.53 -1.20 0.12
C THR A 223 -0.37 -2.72 0.11
N ASN A 224 -1.44 -3.44 -0.18
CA ASN A 224 -1.38 -4.85 -0.53
C ASN A 224 -0.56 -5.06 -1.83
N PRO A 225 -0.21 -6.30 -2.20
CA PRO A 225 0.66 -6.58 -3.35
C PRO A 225 0.23 -5.97 -4.69
N CYS A 226 -1.06 -5.88 -4.96
CA CYS A 226 -1.56 -5.35 -6.23
C CYS A 226 -1.70 -3.81 -6.23
N GLY A 227 -1.56 -3.16 -5.08
CA GLY A 227 -1.58 -1.70 -4.95
C GLY A 227 -2.97 -1.06 -4.87
N GLU A 228 -4.05 -1.85 -4.99
CA GLU A 228 -5.41 -1.31 -4.99
C GLU A 228 -5.95 -0.98 -3.59
N GLN A 229 -5.29 -1.46 -2.52
CA GLN A 229 -5.74 -1.26 -1.16
C GLN A 229 -4.64 -0.71 -0.27
N PRO A 230 -4.64 0.58 -0.01
CA PRO A 230 -3.85 1.19 1.05
C PRO A 230 -4.31 0.69 2.42
N LEU A 231 -3.37 0.23 3.24
CA LEU A 231 -3.63 -0.34 4.56
C LEU A 231 -2.61 0.16 5.58
N PRO A 232 -3.01 0.32 6.85
CA PRO A 232 -2.10 0.64 7.94
C PRO A 232 -1.23 -0.57 8.31
N PRO A 233 -0.23 -0.39 9.19
CA PRO A 233 0.55 -1.50 9.72
C PRO A 233 -0.34 -2.64 10.25
N TYR A 234 -0.02 -3.88 9.87
CA TYR A 234 -0.80 -5.11 10.13
C TYR A 234 -2.21 -5.11 9.54
N GLY A 235 -2.55 -4.11 8.75
CA GLY A 235 -3.81 -4.03 8.04
C GLY A 235 -4.04 -5.24 7.14
N SER A 236 -5.27 -5.71 7.14
CA SER A 236 -5.68 -6.91 6.39
C SER A 236 -7.09 -6.72 5.85
N ARG A 237 -7.38 -7.35 4.72
CA ARG A 237 -8.73 -7.40 4.16
C ARG A 237 -8.98 -8.66 3.35
N LEU A 238 -10.24 -8.96 3.18
CA LEU A 238 -10.73 -9.97 2.23
C LEU A 238 -11.46 -9.31 1.07
N LEU A 239 -11.64 -10.06 0.00
CA LEU A 239 -12.26 -9.62 -1.24
C LEU A 239 -13.48 -10.47 -1.57
N GLY A 240 -14.48 -9.83 -2.15
CA GLY A 240 -15.60 -10.50 -2.76
C GLY A 240 -16.22 -9.66 -3.87
N SER A 241 -16.79 -10.32 -4.89
CA SER A 241 -17.38 -9.64 -6.04
C SER A 241 -18.74 -10.22 -6.38
N ILE A 242 -19.69 -9.34 -6.71
CA ILE A 242 -21.04 -9.68 -7.14
C ILE A 242 -21.05 -9.74 -8.68
N ASN A 243 -21.59 -10.81 -9.24
CA ASN A 243 -21.73 -10.96 -10.70
C ASN A 243 -22.96 -10.21 -11.23
N LEU A 244 -22.73 -9.07 -11.86
CA LEU A 244 -23.79 -8.20 -12.38
C LEU A 244 -24.67 -8.88 -13.45
N CYS A 245 -24.14 -9.81 -14.23
CA CYS A 245 -24.91 -10.52 -15.26
C CYS A 245 -26.12 -11.27 -14.67
N LYS A 246 -26.08 -11.64 -13.39
CA LYS A 246 -27.18 -12.36 -12.71
C LYS A 246 -28.39 -11.49 -12.42
N PHE A 247 -28.26 -10.18 -12.55
CA PHE A 247 -29.34 -9.20 -12.30
C PHE A 247 -29.88 -8.59 -13.60
N VAL A 248 -29.45 -9.05 -14.77
CA VAL A 248 -30.04 -8.63 -16.04
C VAL A 248 -31.22 -9.54 -16.37
N LYS A 249 -32.41 -8.95 -16.42
CA LYS A 249 -33.66 -9.58 -16.88
C LYS A 249 -33.78 -9.44 -18.39
N GLU A 250 -34.33 -10.44 -19.05
CA GLU A 250 -34.56 -10.50 -20.50
C GLU A 250 -33.36 -10.03 -21.32
N PRO A 251 -32.12 -10.62 -21.07
CA PRO A 251 -30.91 -10.16 -21.71
C PRO A 251 -30.99 -10.23 -23.25
N PHE A 252 -30.34 -9.30 -23.93
CA PHE A 252 -30.27 -9.19 -25.39
C PHE A 252 -31.63 -8.92 -26.08
N SER A 253 -32.63 -8.44 -25.36
CA SER A 253 -33.95 -8.08 -25.87
C SER A 253 -34.20 -6.57 -25.73
N ASP A 254 -35.23 -6.08 -26.42
CA ASP A 254 -35.69 -4.69 -26.29
C ASP A 254 -36.26 -4.38 -24.88
N ASN A 255 -36.59 -5.43 -24.11
CA ASN A 255 -37.08 -5.32 -22.72
C ASN A 255 -35.99 -5.57 -21.68
N ALA A 256 -34.73 -5.68 -22.09
CA ALA A 256 -33.65 -5.92 -21.17
C ALA A 256 -33.58 -4.85 -20.08
N ALA A 257 -33.56 -5.28 -18.83
CA ALA A 257 -33.54 -4.38 -17.67
C ALA A 257 -32.68 -4.93 -16.54
N PHE A 258 -32.13 -4.03 -15.73
CA PHE A 258 -31.35 -4.41 -14.56
C PHE A 258 -32.25 -4.50 -13.31
N ASP A 259 -32.13 -5.58 -12.57
CA ASP A 259 -32.91 -5.87 -11.36
C ASP A 259 -32.29 -5.21 -10.13
N TRP A 260 -32.62 -3.96 -9.91
CA TRP A 260 -32.07 -3.14 -8.82
C TRP A 260 -32.44 -3.65 -7.43
N ASP A 261 -33.63 -4.22 -7.28
CA ASP A 261 -34.13 -4.69 -5.95
C ASP A 261 -33.35 -5.94 -5.53
N ASN A 262 -33.26 -6.95 -6.37
CA ASN A 262 -32.48 -8.16 -6.08
C ASN A 262 -30.99 -7.86 -5.97
N PHE A 263 -30.46 -6.90 -6.72
CA PHE A 263 -29.07 -6.46 -6.59
C PHE A 263 -28.83 -5.82 -5.22
N SER A 264 -29.71 -4.93 -4.77
CA SER A 264 -29.61 -4.29 -3.45
C SER A 264 -29.72 -5.29 -2.30
N GLU A 265 -30.61 -6.28 -2.41
CA GLU A 265 -30.71 -7.38 -1.45
C GLU A 265 -29.41 -8.21 -1.41
N ALA A 266 -28.88 -8.56 -2.58
CA ALA A 266 -27.61 -9.29 -2.70
C ALA A 266 -26.45 -8.52 -2.06
N VAL A 267 -26.34 -7.21 -2.27
CA VAL A 267 -25.33 -6.35 -1.62
C VAL A 267 -25.45 -6.41 -0.10
N THR A 268 -26.67 -6.33 0.44
CA THR A 268 -26.92 -6.39 1.89
C THR A 268 -26.47 -7.73 2.49
N VAL A 269 -26.89 -8.84 1.88
CA VAL A 269 -26.51 -10.20 2.32
C VAL A 269 -25.01 -10.43 2.20
N PHE A 270 -24.43 -9.95 1.09
CA PHE A 270 -22.99 -10.13 0.83
C PHE A 270 -22.12 -9.31 1.79
N THR A 271 -22.55 -8.11 2.19
CA THR A 271 -21.90 -7.33 3.24
C THR A 271 -21.80 -8.13 4.53
N ARG A 272 -22.89 -8.74 4.99
CA ARG A 272 -22.88 -9.61 6.17
C ARG A 272 -21.99 -10.83 5.99
N MET A 273 -22.02 -11.45 4.81
CA MET A 273 -21.16 -12.61 4.53
C MET A 273 -19.68 -12.24 4.65
N LEU A 274 -19.25 -11.14 4.05
CA LEU A 274 -17.87 -10.67 4.12
C LEU A 274 -17.46 -10.32 5.56
N ASP A 275 -18.34 -9.68 6.33
CA ASP A 275 -18.10 -9.37 7.73
C ASP A 275 -17.96 -10.65 8.59
N ASN A 276 -18.78 -11.66 8.35
CA ASN A 276 -18.66 -12.96 9.03
C ASN A 276 -17.33 -13.67 8.68
N VAL A 277 -16.84 -13.53 7.45
CA VAL A 277 -15.54 -14.10 7.06
C VAL A 277 -14.38 -13.43 7.80
N VAL A 278 -14.51 -12.18 8.22
CA VAL A 278 -13.53 -11.50 9.10
C VAL A 278 -13.33 -12.28 10.40
N GLU A 279 -14.38 -12.84 10.99
CA GLU A 279 -14.31 -13.56 12.28
C GLU A 279 -13.56 -14.91 12.16
N ILE A 280 -13.63 -15.55 11.00
CA ILE A 280 -12.95 -16.84 10.73
C ILE A 280 -11.67 -16.68 9.92
N ASN A 281 -11.00 -15.54 10.04
CA ASN A 281 -9.94 -15.09 9.15
C ASN A 281 -8.73 -16.05 9.00
N GLY A 282 -8.31 -16.72 10.07
CA GLY A 282 -7.17 -17.64 10.07
C GLY A 282 -5.82 -16.95 9.76
N LEU A 283 -5.69 -15.66 10.08
CA LEU A 283 -4.43 -14.93 9.98
C LEU A 283 -3.41 -15.47 11.00
N PRO A 284 -2.11 -15.58 10.63
CA PRO A 284 -1.11 -16.24 11.47
C PRO A 284 -0.60 -15.36 12.62
N LEU A 285 -0.66 -14.02 12.50
CA LEU A 285 -0.11 -13.09 13.48
C LEU A 285 -1.20 -12.50 14.35
N LYS A 286 -0.94 -12.38 15.66
CA LYS A 286 -1.89 -11.80 16.61
C LYS A 286 -2.20 -10.32 16.30
N GLU A 287 -1.22 -9.58 15.84
CA GLU A 287 -1.35 -8.17 15.45
C GLU A 287 -2.30 -8.03 14.24
N GLN A 288 -2.19 -8.90 13.24
CA GLN A 288 -3.10 -8.96 12.09
C GLN A 288 -4.53 -9.32 12.54
N GLN A 289 -4.67 -10.31 13.43
CA GLN A 289 -5.98 -10.71 13.97
C GLN A 289 -6.65 -9.54 14.71
N ARG A 290 -5.93 -8.88 15.62
CA ARG A 290 -6.44 -7.70 16.36
C ARG A 290 -6.84 -6.55 15.43
N GLU A 291 -6.03 -6.29 14.42
CA GLU A 291 -6.27 -5.19 13.48
C GLU A 291 -7.51 -5.44 12.63
N ILE A 292 -7.69 -6.65 12.08
CA ILE A 292 -8.85 -6.96 11.26
C ILE A 292 -10.14 -7.06 12.10
N GLU A 293 -10.07 -7.62 13.31
CA GLU A 293 -11.20 -7.69 14.24
C GLU A 293 -11.67 -6.30 14.67
N ARG A 294 -10.72 -5.41 14.96
CA ARG A 294 -11.02 -4.04 15.39
C ARG A 294 -11.65 -3.19 14.30
N LYS A 295 -11.21 -3.34 13.05
CA LYS A 295 -11.63 -2.46 11.94
C LYS A 295 -12.53 -3.14 10.91
N ARG A 296 -12.58 -4.46 10.89
CA ARG A 296 -13.48 -5.29 10.08
C ARG A 296 -13.48 -4.93 8.58
N ARG A 297 -12.30 -4.62 8.02
CA ARG A 297 -12.17 -4.23 6.62
C ARG A 297 -12.44 -5.40 5.68
N HIS A 298 -13.32 -5.17 4.73
CA HIS A 298 -13.53 -6.02 3.57
C HIS A 298 -13.68 -5.19 2.30
N GLY A 299 -13.36 -5.79 1.14
CA GLY A 299 -13.51 -5.18 -0.17
C GLY A 299 -14.64 -5.84 -0.94
N MET A 300 -15.71 -5.11 -1.20
CA MET A 300 -16.79 -5.54 -2.09
C MET A 300 -16.62 -4.89 -3.44
N GLY A 301 -16.64 -5.69 -4.49
CA GLY A 301 -16.63 -5.24 -5.86
C GLY A 301 -17.70 -5.94 -6.69
N TYR A 302 -17.61 -5.77 -7.98
CA TYR A 302 -18.45 -6.49 -8.95
C TYR A 302 -17.62 -7.05 -10.08
N LEU A 303 -18.14 -8.04 -10.75
CA LEU A 303 -17.60 -8.62 -11.98
C LEU A 303 -18.71 -8.67 -13.06
N GLY A 304 -18.31 -8.82 -14.31
CA GLY A 304 -19.26 -8.94 -15.41
C GLY A 304 -19.86 -7.61 -15.87
N LEU A 305 -19.27 -6.45 -15.54
CA LEU A 305 -19.80 -5.14 -15.97
C LEU A 305 -19.93 -5.03 -17.49
N GLY A 306 -18.86 -5.31 -18.24
CA GLY A 306 -18.89 -5.25 -19.71
C GLY A 306 -19.92 -6.20 -20.30
N SER A 307 -20.04 -7.41 -19.73
CA SER A 307 -21.05 -8.38 -20.14
C SER A 307 -22.48 -7.90 -19.83
N ALA A 308 -22.72 -7.33 -18.66
CA ALA A 308 -24.03 -6.77 -18.30
C ALA A 308 -24.42 -5.60 -19.21
N ILE A 309 -23.48 -4.71 -19.51
CA ILE A 309 -23.67 -3.61 -20.49
C ILE A 309 -24.12 -4.17 -21.83
N THR A 310 -23.43 -5.20 -22.36
CA THR A 310 -23.80 -5.85 -23.61
C THR A 310 -25.17 -6.53 -23.53
N MET A 311 -25.47 -7.24 -22.44
CA MET A 311 -26.77 -7.88 -22.20
C MET A 311 -27.91 -6.87 -22.13
N LEU A 312 -27.66 -5.64 -21.71
CA LEU A 312 -28.64 -4.53 -21.67
C LEU A 312 -28.75 -3.77 -23.00
N GLY A 313 -28.00 -4.17 -24.06
CA GLY A 313 -28.02 -3.53 -25.37
C GLY A 313 -27.26 -2.21 -25.47
N MET A 314 -26.41 -1.89 -24.50
CA MET A 314 -25.59 -0.68 -24.50
C MET A 314 -24.21 -0.94 -25.11
N ALA A 315 -23.57 0.08 -25.67
CA ALA A 315 -22.17 0.02 -26.08
C ALA A 315 -21.26 0.42 -24.91
N TYR A 316 -20.15 -0.30 -24.75
CA TYR A 316 -19.17 0.00 -23.69
C TYR A 316 -18.49 1.35 -23.96
N GLY A 317 -18.60 2.28 -23.01
CA GLY A 317 -18.01 3.61 -23.09
C GLY A 317 -18.94 4.68 -23.66
N ASP A 318 -20.17 4.35 -24.07
CA ASP A 318 -21.17 5.33 -24.39
C ASP A 318 -21.79 5.96 -23.13
N LYS A 319 -22.59 7.00 -23.32
CA LYS A 319 -23.22 7.75 -22.23
C LYS A 319 -24.08 6.87 -21.33
N ASP A 320 -24.90 6.01 -21.90
CA ASP A 320 -25.84 5.16 -21.17
C ASP A 320 -25.09 4.12 -20.33
N SER A 321 -24.01 3.54 -20.86
CA SER A 321 -23.17 2.59 -20.12
C SER A 321 -22.40 3.25 -18.98
N ILE A 322 -21.97 4.51 -19.12
CA ILE A 322 -21.33 5.30 -18.08
C ILE A 322 -22.32 5.60 -16.97
N GLU A 323 -23.53 6.08 -17.30
CA GLU A 323 -24.60 6.34 -16.35
C GLU A 323 -25.03 5.06 -15.59
N PHE A 324 -25.15 3.94 -16.29
CA PHE A 324 -25.43 2.64 -15.69
C PHE A 324 -24.33 2.23 -14.70
N THR A 325 -23.07 2.38 -15.07
CA THR A 325 -21.91 2.06 -14.20
C THR A 325 -21.91 2.92 -12.94
N GLU A 326 -22.21 4.22 -13.07
CA GLU A 326 -22.33 5.12 -11.94
C GLU A 326 -23.46 4.68 -11.00
N GLN A 327 -24.64 4.33 -11.52
CA GLN A 327 -25.77 3.86 -10.73
C GLN A 327 -25.47 2.56 -9.98
N VAL A 328 -24.84 1.58 -10.64
CA VAL A 328 -24.41 0.31 -10.01
C VAL A 328 -23.45 0.59 -8.85
N THR A 329 -22.43 1.39 -9.07
CA THR A 329 -21.42 1.72 -8.07
C THR A 329 -22.01 2.48 -6.91
N LYS A 330 -22.85 3.47 -7.18
CA LYS A 330 -23.55 4.26 -6.17
C LYS A 330 -24.51 3.40 -5.32
N ASN A 331 -25.31 2.55 -5.97
CA ASN A 331 -26.21 1.65 -5.27
C ASN A 331 -25.43 0.70 -4.35
N MET A 332 -24.38 0.05 -4.86
CA MET A 332 -23.53 -0.84 -4.07
C MET A 332 -22.91 -0.11 -2.86
N ALA A 333 -22.37 1.09 -3.05
CA ALA A 333 -21.79 1.87 -1.97
C ALA A 333 -22.83 2.22 -0.90
N VAL A 334 -23.96 2.81 -1.29
CA VAL A 334 -24.99 3.26 -0.34
C VAL A 334 -25.62 2.10 0.42
N VAL A 335 -25.97 1.03 -0.28
CA VAL A 335 -26.62 -0.15 0.35
C VAL A 335 -25.60 -0.89 1.23
N GLY A 336 -24.37 -1.07 0.77
CA GLY A 336 -23.29 -1.71 1.51
C GLY A 336 -22.94 -0.95 2.80
N TRP A 337 -22.84 0.38 2.75
CA TRP A 337 -22.60 1.21 3.95
C TRP A 337 -23.75 1.15 4.94
N LYS A 338 -25.01 1.18 4.48
CA LYS A 338 -26.16 1.00 5.36
C LYS A 338 -26.17 -0.36 6.05
N ALA A 339 -25.87 -1.42 5.30
CA ALA A 339 -25.76 -2.76 5.85
C ALA A 339 -24.61 -2.87 6.87
N ALA A 340 -23.46 -2.24 6.61
CA ALA A 340 -22.33 -2.21 7.55
C ALA A 340 -22.68 -1.46 8.85
N LEU A 341 -23.40 -0.35 8.78
CA LEU A 341 -23.89 0.36 9.97
C LEU A 341 -24.83 -0.50 10.81
N SER A 342 -25.80 -1.20 10.17
CA SER A 342 -26.68 -2.12 10.89
C SER A 342 -25.92 -3.27 11.54
N LEU A 343 -24.85 -3.79 10.90
CA LEU A 343 -23.98 -4.81 11.50
C LEU A 343 -23.20 -4.26 12.70
N ALA A 344 -22.76 -3.01 12.65
CA ALA A 344 -22.09 -2.36 13.78
C ALA A 344 -23.03 -2.19 14.99
N GLU A 345 -24.30 -1.84 14.75
CA GLU A 345 -25.33 -1.79 15.82
C GLU A 345 -25.61 -3.17 16.40
N GLU A 346 -25.66 -4.22 15.56
CA GLU A 346 -25.95 -5.60 15.97
C GLU A 346 -24.81 -6.24 16.77
N LYS A 347 -23.57 -6.00 16.34
CA LYS A 347 -22.38 -6.72 16.86
C LYS A 347 -21.58 -5.94 17.91
N GLY A 348 -21.78 -4.65 18.04
CA GLY A 348 -21.07 -3.76 18.96
C GLY A 348 -19.79 -3.21 18.34
#